data_dabacf5c495509e2621e1a8558f9325d
#
_entry.id   dabacf5c495509e2621e1a8558f9325d
#
_cell.length_a   1.000
_cell.length_b   1.000
_cell.length_c   1.000
_cell.angle_alpha   90.00
_cell.angle_beta   90.00
_cell.angle_gamma   90.00
#
_symmetry.space_group_name_H-M   'P 1'
#
loop_
_entity.id
_entity.type
_entity.pdbx_description
1 polymer ?
#
loop_
_entity_poly.entity_id
_entity_poly.type
_entity_poly.pdbx_seq_one_letter_code
_entity_poly.pdbx_strand_id
1 'polypeptide(L)'
;SSTEGKILDMQSCFRSRLAQIRGMMMSQGKLPRRPISNSEAWHNRKRYISKDFEFTIVGLASDVRWTKNGWMRFVLEDETTQIKCMIKPPSEASPLHPSMDGLMNDEIIGVSGNFSSGERDPILWVENIHKPPLGQHSKSQSGEESAVSAAFLSDVHFGSKTFLDSQWEKMIQWFKNDPLAKTVKYFVLNGDGVDGVGIYPGQEKHLTITDLFNQYSELARMLEEIPDWVEVVMLPGNHDAVRPAEPQPALDPEVQQDYSNTTFVGNPCDFSLHGVRVLSYHGKSIDDFVATLRSVSYSKPEMAMRAMLERRHLAPSWGGKTPLSPEPEDSLVIPVVPDIFVTGHVHGHFVGDHKGTLMVHSSTWQDQTDFQRMLGFQPKPCILSVVNLHTFATESVNFL
;
A
#
# COMPACT_ATOMS: atom_id res chain seq x y z
N SER A 1 -18.04 2.16 9.18
CA SER A 1 -18.30 3.45 9.81
C SER A 1 -18.25 4.54 8.74
N SER A 2 -19.24 5.42 8.72
CA SER A 2 -19.25 6.59 7.84
C SER A 2 -18.76 7.79 8.63
N THR A 3 -17.71 8.46 8.15
CA THR A 3 -17.29 9.76 8.67
C THR A 3 -17.92 10.85 7.81
N GLU A 4 -18.23 11.99 8.42
CA GLU A 4 -18.73 13.16 7.69
C GLU A 4 -17.60 13.99 7.07
N GLY A 5 -16.33 13.57 7.24
CA GLY A 5 -15.15 14.23 6.69
C GLY A 5 -14.85 15.61 7.31
N LYS A 6 -15.24 15.80 8.56
CA LYS A 6 -14.96 17.03 9.31
C LYS A 6 -13.47 17.14 9.67
N ILE A 7 -13.00 18.35 9.94
CA ILE A 7 -11.62 18.61 10.42
C ILE A 7 -11.28 17.79 11.67
N LEU A 8 -12.24 17.61 12.58
CA LEU A 8 -12.08 16.79 13.77
C LEU A 8 -11.85 15.30 13.46
N ASP A 9 -12.47 14.79 12.39
CA ASP A 9 -12.25 13.40 11.95
C ASP A 9 -10.84 13.21 11.44
N MET A 10 -10.30 14.18 10.68
CA MET A 10 -8.90 14.17 10.22
C MET A 10 -7.92 14.21 11.39
N GLN A 11 -8.18 15.05 12.39
CA GLN A 11 -7.33 15.13 13.59
C GLN A 11 -7.33 13.81 14.35
N SER A 12 -8.49 13.17 14.49
CA SER A 12 -8.62 11.86 15.16
C SER A 12 -7.85 10.78 14.41
N CYS A 13 -7.97 10.75 13.08
CA CYS A 13 -7.24 9.82 12.22
C CYS A 13 -5.71 9.98 12.37
N PHE A 14 -5.19 11.20 12.30
CA PHE A 14 -3.76 11.47 12.46
C PHE A 14 -3.25 11.19 13.87
N ARG A 15 -4.03 11.47 14.90
CA ARG A 15 -3.70 11.08 16.28
C ARG A 15 -3.61 9.58 16.45
N SER A 16 -4.56 8.84 15.85
CA SER A 16 -4.53 7.38 15.83
C SER A 16 -3.28 6.85 15.13
N ARG A 17 -2.95 7.39 13.96
CA ARG A 17 -1.72 7.07 13.21
C ARG A 17 -0.48 7.27 14.05
N LEU A 18 -0.33 8.45 14.63
CA LEU A 18 0.81 8.79 15.47
C LEU A 18 0.92 7.86 16.68
N ALA A 19 -0.18 7.61 17.38
CA ALA A 19 -0.19 6.74 18.54
C ALA A 19 0.23 5.30 18.19
N GLN A 20 -0.32 4.74 17.11
CA GLN A 20 -0.02 3.38 16.67
C GLN A 20 1.47 3.24 16.28
N ILE A 21 1.98 4.11 15.41
CA ILE A 21 3.35 3.97 14.89
C ILE A 21 4.38 4.38 15.92
N ARG A 22 4.16 5.44 16.71
CA ARG A 22 5.02 5.80 17.84
C ARG A 22 5.10 4.67 18.86
N GLY A 23 3.97 4.00 19.14
CA GLY A 23 3.93 2.81 19.99
C GLY A 23 4.84 1.68 19.48
N MET A 24 4.82 1.42 18.17
CA MET A 24 5.74 0.44 17.55
C MET A 24 7.20 0.86 17.70
N MET A 25 7.51 2.14 17.46
CA MET A 25 8.88 2.68 17.57
C MET A 25 9.41 2.57 18.99
N MET A 26 8.56 2.79 19.99
CA MET A 26 8.95 2.70 21.41
C MET A 26 9.11 1.26 21.91
N SER A 27 8.28 0.33 21.43
CA SER A 27 8.26 -1.06 21.91
C SER A 27 9.19 -1.99 21.13
N GLN A 28 9.36 -1.77 19.85
CA GLN A 28 10.08 -2.64 18.92
C GLN A 28 11.26 -1.95 18.23
N GLY A 29 11.24 -0.62 18.20
CA GLY A 29 12.22 0.20 17.53
C GLY A 29 13.52 0.32 18.31
N LYS A 30 14.57 0.68 17.58
CA LYS A 30 15.90 0.97 18.13
C LYS A 30 16.10 2.49 18.18
N LEU A 31 15.19 3.19 18.88
CA LEU A 31 15.39 4.61 19.12
C LEU A 31 16.60 4.81 20.03
N PRO A 32 17.49 5.78 19.73
CA PRO A 32 18.69 6.02 20.53
C PRO A 32 18.34 6.50 21.94
N ARG A 33 17.18 7.15 22.09
CA ARG A 33 16.67 7.64 23.38
C ARG A 33 15.13 7.56 23.39
N ARG A 34 14.57 7.52 24.60
CA ARG A 34 13.14 7.67 24.77
C ARG A 34 12.70 9.03 24.19
N PRO A 35 11.69 9.05 23.28
CA PRO A 35 11.25 10.29 22.68
C PRO A 35 10.59 11.21 23.73
N ILE A 36 10.86 12.51 23.60
CA ILE A 36 10.18 13.59 24.32
C ILE A 36 9.15 14.23 23.41
N SER A 37 8.21 14.98 23.98
CA SER A 37 7.25 15.74 23.17
C SER A 37 7.91 16.89 22.42
N ASN A 38 7.29 17.32 21.33
CA ASN A 38 7.75 18.49 20.59
C ASN A 38 7.74 19.75 21.47
N SER A 39 6.73 19.92 22.33
CA SER A 39 6.64 21.03 23.29
C SER A 39 7.79 21.02 24.29
N GLU A 40 8.16 19.86 24.82
CA GLU A 40 9.30 19.70 25.72
C GLU A 40 10.61 20.04 25.02
N ALA A 41 10.82 19.55 23.79
CA ALA A 41 11.99 19.86 22.98
C ALA A 41 12.09 21.36 22.71
N TRP A 42 10.98 21.99 22.34
CA TRP A 42 10.91 23.43 22.09
C TRP A 42 11.19 24.27 23.34
N HIS A 43 10.62 23.87 24.47
CA HIS A 43 10.84 24.55 25.74
C HIS A 43 12.31 24.55 26.16
N ASN A 44 12.99 23.42 25.98
CA ASN A 44 14.39 23.21 26.29
C ASN A 44 15.36 23.50 25.12
N ARG A 45 14.89 24.12 24.04
CA ARG A 45 15.66 24.32 22.80
C ARG A 45 17.04 24.95 22.97
N LYS A 46 17.21 25.85 23.93
CA LYS A 46 18.50 26.47 24.22
C LYS A 46 19.56 25.46 24.67
N ARG A 47 19.15 24.45 25.43
CA ARG A 47 20.02 23.35 25.85
C ARG A 47 20.42 22.47 24.66
N TYR A 48 19.50 22.29 23.74
CA TYR A 48 19.67 21.41 22.57
C TYR A 48 20.34 22.10 21.37
N ILE A 49 20.93 23.28 21.57
CA ILE A 49 21.86 23.87 20.61
C ILE A 49 23.21 23.16 20.66
N SER A 50 23.66 22.74 21.84
CA SER A 50 24.91 21.98 22.01
C SER A 50 24.76 20.54 21.55
N LYS A 51 25.76 20.07 20.83
CA LYS A 51 25.84 18.66 20.40
C LYS A 51 26.06 17.66 21.54
N ASP A 52 26.40 18.16 22.74
CA ASP A 52 26.56 17.31 23.93
C ASP A 52 25.22 16.78 24.46
N PHE A 53 24.12 17.40 24.03
CA PHE A 53 22.78 17.03 24.45
C PHE A 53 21.97 16.57 23.25
N GLU A 54 21.73 15.28 23.19
CA GLU A 54 20.87 14.67 22.16
C GLU A 54 19.45 14.43 22.68
N PHE A 55 18.48 14.59 21.82
CA PHE A 55 17.10 14.24 22.09
C PHE A 55 16.47 13.57 20.85
N THR A 56 15.38 12.90 21.06
CA THR A 56 14.57 12.28 19.98
C THR A 56 13.13 12.74 20.14
N ILE A 57 12.53 13.16 19.05
CA ILE A 57 11.11 13.47 18.94
C ILE A 57 10.48 12.58 17.85
N VAL A 58 9.21 12.28 17.99
CA VAL A 58 8.44 11.47 17.01
C VAL A 58 7.21 12.25 16.61
N GLY A 59 6.93 12.34 15.34
CA GLY A 59 5.77 13.07 14.86
C GLY A 59 5.44 12.76 13.40
N LEU A 60 4.44 13.46 12.92
CA LEU A 60 3.96 13.43 11.56
C LEU A 60 4.72 14.46 10.74
N ALA A 61 5.35 14.02 9.64
CA ALA A 61 6.05 14.91 8.72
C ALA A 61 5.05 15.56 7.77
N SER A 62 5.11 16.88 7.64
CA SER A 62 4.26 17.63 6.73
C SER A 62 5.03 18.73 6.03
N ASP A 63 4.43 19.35 5.01
CA ASP A 63 5.06 20.43 4.23
C ASP A 63 6.48 20.06 3.75
N VAL A 64 6.64 18.81 3.32
CA VAL A 64 7.92 18.27 2.83
C VAL A 64 8.29 18.94 1.51
N ARG A 65 9.43 19.60 1.47
CA ARG A 65 9.90 20.35 0.29
C ARG A 65 11.41 20.20 0.11
N TRP A 66 11.83 20.13 -1.15
CA TRP A 66 13.22 20.26 -1.54
C TRP A 66 13.51 21.71 -1.91
N THR A 67 14.61 22.25 -1.38
CA THR A 67 15.11 23.56 -1.81
C THR A 67 15.94 23.44 -3.10
N LYS A 68 16.16 24.57 -3.79
CA LYS A 68 17.01 24.60 -5.00
C LYS A 68 18.43 24.08 -4.75
N ASN A 69 18.92 24.21 -3.51
CA ASN A 69 20.27 23.80 -3.12
C ASN A 69 20.31 22.35 -2.56
N GLY A 70 19.25 21.57 -2.77
CA GLY A 70 19.20 20.16 -2.35
C GLY A 70 18.94 19.92 -0.87
N TRP A 71 18.56 20.95 -0.10
CA TRP A 71 18.15 20.80 1.28
C TRP A 71 16.71 20.30 1.33
N MET A 72 16.41 19.42 2.29
CA MET A 72 15.03 19.03 2.59
C MET A 72 14.56 19.76 3.82
N ARG A 73 13.40 20.42 3.70
CA ARG A 73 12.70 21.06 4.83
C ARG A 73 11.34 20.40 5.01
N PHE A 74 10.92 20.28 6.25
CA PHE A 74 9.60 19.77 6.62
C PHE A 74 9.21 20.27 8.01
N VAL A 75 7.96 20.09 8.36
CA VAL A 75 7.43 20.35 9.71
C VAL A 75 7.16 19.00 10.36
N LEU A 76 7.63 18.82 11.58
CA LEU A 76 7.30 17.64 12.39
C LEU A 76 6.27 18.04 13.44
N GLU A 77 5.12 17.38 13.43
CA GLU A 77 3.99 17.67 14.31
C GLU A 77 3.67 16.49 15.23
N ASP A 78 3.48 16.78 16.50
CA ASP A 78 2.85 15.85 17.45
C ASP A 78 1.58 16.50 18.03
N GLU A 79 0.98 15.86 19.04
CA GLU A 79 -0.22 16.36 19.72
C GLU A 79 0.02 17.67 20.49
N THR A 80 1.26 18.09 20.66
CA THR A 80 1.63 19.27 21.48
C THR A 80 1.96 20.50 20.67
N THR A 81 2.80 20.38 19.64
CA THR A 81 3.21 21.51 18.78
C THR A 81 3.93 21.03 17.52
N GLN A 82 4.28 22.00 16.66
CA GLN A 82 5.03 21.81 15.43
C GLN A 82 6.46 22.31 15.57
N ILE A 83 7.42 21.59 14.97
CA ILE A 83 8.82 21.98 14.89
C ILE A 83 9.26 21.98 13.43
N LYS A 84 9.87 23.11 13.00
CA LYS A 84 10.47 23.22 11.67
C LYS A 84 11.79 22.46 11.65
N CYS A 85 11.92 21.55 10.69
CA CYS A 85 13.07 20.69 10.53
C CYS A 85 13.77 20.93 9.19
N MET A 86 15.08 20.74 9.14
CA MET A 86 15.86 20.84 7.91
C MET A 86 16.97 19.78 7.90
N ILE A 87 17.15 19.17 6.73
CA ILE A 87 18.20 18.19 6.45
C ILE A 87 19.14 18.79 5.42
N LYS A 88 20.45 18.71 5.70
CA LYS A 88 21.49 19.16 4.77
C LYS A 88 21.57 18.23 3.55
N PRO A 89 21.95 18.76 2.36
CA PRO A 89 22.27 17.92 1.22
C PRO A 89 23.42 16.97 1.56
N PRO A 90 23.47 15.81 0.90
CA PRO A 90 24.59 14.87 1.09
C PRO A 90 25.90 15.54 0.72
N SER A 91 26.94 15.28 1.51
CA SER A 91 28.32 15.70 1.27
C SER A 91 29.21 14.47 1.32
N GLU A 92 30.48 14.59 0.83
CA GLU A 92 31.46 13.51 0.92
C GLU A 92 31.69 13.04 2.36
N ALA A 93 31.48 13.92 3.35
CA ALA A 93 31.60 13.63 4.77
C ALA A 93 30.34 13.02 5.40
N SER A 94 29.23 12.98 4.67
CA SER A 94 27.96 12.43 5.15
C SER A 94 27.39 11.55 4.05
N PRO A 95 27.51 10.22 4.14
CA PRO A 95 26.95 9.32 3.14
C PRO A 95 25.44 9.57 3.03
N LEU A 96 24.88 9.30 1.85
CA LEU A 96 23.46 9.45 1.55
C LEU A 96 22.60 9.01 2.73
N HIS A 97 22.01 9.98 3.41
CA HIS A 97 21.10 9.72 4.50
C HIS A 97 19.92 8.91 3.93
N PRO A 98 19.41 7.87 4.61
CA PRO A 98 18.26 7.09 4.12
C PRO A 98 17.03 7.92 3.74
N SER A 99 16.91 9.13 4.30
CA SER A 99 15.87 10.11 3.98
C SER A 99 16.08 10.86 2.67
N MET A 100 17.20 10.69 1.99
CA MET A 100 17.49 11.40 0.74
C MET A 100 16.68 10.88 -0.44
N ASP A 101 16.06 9.73 -0.32
CA ASP A 101 15.03 9.26 -1.27
C ASP A 101 13.77 10.12 -1.22
N GLY A 102 13.47 10.70 -0.08
CA GLY A 102 12.35 11.58 0.20
C GLY A 102 11.54 11.14 1.41
N LEU A 103 10.76 12.07 1.92
CA LEU A 103 9.72 11.83 2.91
C LEU A 103 8.37 11.95 2.22
N MET A 104 7.43 11.11 2.61
CA MET A 104 6.02 11.28 2.26
C MET A 104 5.39 12.27 3.23
N ASN A 105 4.53 13.17 2.73
CA ASN A 105 3.70 13.95 3.64
C ASN A 105 2.85 13.01 4.49
N ASP A 106 2.71 13.38 5.75
CA ASP A 106 1.87 12.71 6.75
C ASP A 106 2.37 11.31 7.20
N GLU A 107 3.60 10.91 6.81
CA GLU A 107 4.25 9.74 7.42
C GLU A 107 4.75 10.04 8.84
N ILE A 108 4.87 9.01 9.66
CA ILE A 108 5.39 9.12 11.03
C ILE A 108 6.88 8.76 11.03
N ILE A 109 7.68 9.66 11.58
CA ILE A 109 9.12 9.46 11.74
C ILE A 109 9.59 9.93 13.13
N GLY A 110 10.71 9.37 13.57
CA GLY A 110 11.51 9.93 14.65
C GLY A 110 12.63 10.80 14.09
N VAL A 111 13.02 11.81 14.83
CA VAL A 111 14.06 12.77 14.46
C VAL A 111 14.97 13.03 15.64
N SER A 112 16.29 13.02 15.39
CA SER A 112 17.31 13.49 16.32
C SER A 112 18.16 14.58 15.66
N GLY A 113 18.59 15.55 16.42
CA GLY A 113 19.41 16.65 15.93
C GLY A 113 19.55 17.79 16.95
N ASN A 114 19.94 18.96 16.46
CA ASN A 114 20.16 20.13 17.29
C ASN A 114 19.49 21.37 16.74
N PHE A 115 19.00 22.25 17.61
CA PHE A 115 18.43 23.53 17.20
C PHE A 115 19.50 24.51 16.72
N SER A 116 19.11 25.37 15.78
CA SER A 116 19.93 26.49 15.35
C SER A 116 20.10 27.51 16.49
N SER A 117 21.24 28.23 16.49
CA SER A 117 21.55 29.26 17.46
C SER A 117 21.20 30.65 16.94
N GLY A 118 20.80 31.55 17.83
CA GLY A 118 20.71 32.98 17.55
C GLY A 118 19.48 33.47 16.79
N GLU A 119 18.51 32.62 16.52
CA GLU A 119 17.30 32.95 15.77
C GLU A 119 16.06 33.12 16.66
N ARG A 120 15.12 34.01 16.25
CA ARG A 120 13.81 34.12 16.93
C ARG A 120 12.96 32.89 16.75
N ASP A 121 13.12 32.20 15.61
CA ASP A 121 12.38 31.01 15.21
C ASP A 121 13.39 29.91 14.82
N PRO A 122 13.98 29.22 15.82
CA PRO A 122 15.03 28.24 15.58
C PRO A 122 14.51 27.03 14.81
N ILE A 123 15.35 26.53 13.94
CA ILE A 123 15.12 25.34 13.11
C ILE A 123 15.85 24.17 13.75
N LEU A 124 15.22 22.99 13.73
CA LEU A 124 15.88 21.75 14.10
C LEU A 124 16.69 21.24 12.91
N TRP A 125 18.01 21.25 13.05
CA TRP A 125 18.92 20.59 12.15
C TRP A 125 18.90 19.10 12.41
N VAL A 126 18.35 18.35 11.44
CA VAL A 126 18.18 16.90 11.57
C VAL A 126 19.51 16.21 11.24
N GLU A 127 20.02 15.44 12.19
CA GLU A 127 21.18 14.59 12.00
C GLU A 127 20.80 13.14 11.66
N ASN A 128 19.71 12.65 12.27
CA ASN A 128 19.22 11.30 12.03
C ASN A 128 17.69 11.29 11.90
N ILE A 129 17.20 10.46 10.98
CA ILE A 129 15.79 10.08 10.88
C ILE A 129 15.66 8.63 11.31
N HIS A 130 14.70 8.41 12.19
CA HIS A 130 14.34 7.08 12.69
C HIS A 130 13.02 6.65 12.06
N LYS A 131 13.07 5.61 11.24
CA LYS A 131 11.90 5.02 10.61
C LYS A 131 11.17 4.08 11.58
N PRO A 132 9.88 3.78 11.35
CA PRO A 132 9.18 2.73 12.06
C PRO A 132 9.96 1.40 11.99
N PRO A 133 9.83 0.52 12.99
CA PRO A 133 10.58 -0.73 13.00
C PRO A 133 10.10 -1.69 11.91
N LEU A 134 11.05 -2.20 11.14
CA LEU A 134 10.85 -3.29 10.19
C LEU A 134 12.06 -4.19 10.27
N GLY A 135 12.00 -5.17 11.19
CA GLY A 135 13.02 -6.22 11.34
C GLY A 135 12.81 -7.35 10.34
N GLN A 136 13.70 -8.35 10.41
CA GLN A 136 13.52 -9.58 9.65
C GLN A 136 12.28 -10.32 10.17
N HIS A 137 11.32 -10.57 9.30
CA HIS A 137 10.08 -11.27 9.61
C HIS A 137 10.26 -12.77 9.37
N SER A 138 9.76 -13.59 10.30
CA SER A 138 9.63 -15.03 10.12
C SER A 138 8.19 -15.35 9.75
N LYS A 139 8.00 -15.88 8.55
CA LYS A 139 6.66 -16.23 8.06
C LYS A 139 6.05 -17.37 8.85
N SER A 140 4.76 -17.24 9.14
CA SER A 140 3.94 -18.34 9.64
C SER A 140 3.58 -19.27 8.48
N GLN A 141 3.87 -20.55 8.63
CA GLN A 141 3.57 -21.56 7.62
C GLN A 141 2.21 -22.20 7.86
N SER A 142 1.57 -22.67 6.79
CA SER A 142 0.44 -23.59 6.90
C SER A 142 0.88 -24.85 7.66
N GLY A 143 0.06 -25.29 8.59
CA GLY A 143 0.29 -26.53 9.35
C GLY A 143 -0.05 -27.80 8.57
N GLU A 144 -0.57 -27.70 7.33
CA GLU A 144 -0.95 -28.84 6.53
C GLU A 144 0.24 -29.42 5.77
N GLU A 145 0.42 -30.75 5.87
CA GLU A 145 1.44 -31.49 5.11
C GLU A 145 1.12 -31.55 3.63
N SER A 146 -0.17 -31.51 3.27
CA SER A 146 -0.61 -31.47 1.87
C SER A 146 -0.40 -30.07 1.28
N ALA A 147 -0.01 -30.00 0.01
CA ALA A 147 0.18 -28.73 -0.68
C ALA A 147 -1.12 -27.94 -0.77
N VAL A 148 -1.14 -26.78 -0.10
CA VAL A 148 -2.23 -25.80 -0.19
C VAL A 148 -1.64 -24.49 -0.71
N SER A 149 -2.22 -23.98 -1.79
CA SER A 149 -1.76 -22.76 -2.45
C SER A 149 -2.86 -21.71 -2.52
N ALA A 150 -2.43 -20.44 -2.57
CA ALA A 150 -3.25 -19.29 -2.92
C ALA A 150 -2.78 -18.71 -4.25
N ALA A 151 -3.71 -18.36 -5.12
CA ALA A 151 -3.46 -17.69 -6.38
C ALA A 151 -3.88 -16.22 -6.28
N PHE A 152 -3.02 -15.31 -6.74
CA PHE A 152 -3.23 -13.87 -6.66
C PHE A 152 -3.31 -13.26 -8.06
N LEU A 153 -4.35 -12.48 -8.28
CA LEU A 153 -4.59 -11.71 -9.48
C LEU A 153 -5.22 -10.36 -9.11
N SER A 154 -5.03 -9.37 -9.94
CA SER A 154 -5.62 -8.03 -9.77
C SER A 154 -6.02 -7.44 -11.11
N ASP A 155 -6.78 -6.36 -11.07
CA ASP A 155 -7.03 -5.52 -12.23
C ASP A 155 -7.53 -6.30 -13.44
N VAL A 156 -8.61 -7.06 -13.21
CA VAL A 156 -9.27 -7.85 -14.26
C VAL A 156 -9.91 -6.95 -15.30
N HIS A 157 -10.48 -5.81 -14.88
CA HIS A 157 -11.12 -4.82 -15.74
C HIS A 157 -12.15 -5.43 -16.68
N PHE A 158 -12.96 -6.36 -16.14
CA PHE A 158 -14.00 -6.98 -16.91
C PHE A 158 -15.02 -5.95 -17.41
N GLY A 159 -15.45 -6.08 -18.66
CA GLY A 159 -16.29 -5.10 -19.34
C GLY A 159 -15.53 -4.09 -20.20
N SER A 160 -14.20 -4.04 -20.08
CA SER A 160 -13.34 -3.25 -20.97
C SER A 160 -13.16 -3.93 -22.33
N LYS A 161 -13.06 -3.14 -23.41
CA LYS A 161 -12.70 -3.64 -24.74
C LYS A 161 -11.31 -4.27 -24.81
N THR A 162 -10.44 -3.94 -23.87
CA THR A 162 -9.08 -4.48 -23.78
C THR A 162 -8.96 -5.64 -22.79
N PHE A 163 -10.07 -6.15 -22.27
CA PHE A 163 -10.09 -7.38 -21.49
C PHE A 163 -9.64 -8.57 -22.35
N LEU A 164 -8.79 -9.43 -21.79
CA LEU A 164 -8.14 -10.53 -22.51
C LEU A 164 -8.93 -11.84 -22.34
N ASP A 165 -10.02 -11.97 -23.11
CA ASP A 165 -10.97 -13.09 -23.04
C ASP A 165 -10.29 -14.45 -23.30
N SER A 166 -9.50 -14.57 -24.36
CA SER A 166 -8.86 -15.84 -24.73
C SER A 166 -7.90 -16.33 -23.64
N GLN A 167 -7.18 -15.42 -23.00
CA GLN A 167 -6.26 -15.73 -21.92
C GLN A 167 -7.01 -16.11 -20.64
N TRP A 168 -8.18 -15.50 -20.38
CA TRP A 168 -9.06 -15.91 -19.30
C TRP A 168 -9.53 -17.34 -19.47
N GLU A 169 -9.97 -17.71 -20.65
CA GLU A 169 -10.35 -19.08 -20.98
C GLU A 169 -9.19 -20.07 -20.76
N LYS A 170 -7.96 -19.71 -21.17
CA LYS A 170 -6.76 -20.54 -20.88
C LYS A 170 -6.56 -20.73 -19.37
N MET A 171 -6.77 -19.68 -18.56
CA MET A 171 -6.65 -19.77 -17.10
C MET A 171 -7.72 -20.71 -16.52
N ILE A 172 -8.96 -20.62 -16.99
CA ILE A 172 -10.04 -21.54 -16.56
C ILE A 172 -9.69 -22.99 -16.91
N GLN A 173 -9.17 -23.25 -18.11
CA GLN A 173 -8.73 -24.60 -18.50
C GLN A 173 -7.55 -25.08 -17.63
N TRP A 174 -6.63 -24.18 -17.26
CA TRP A 174 -5.55 -24.47 -16.34
C TRP A 174 -6.09 -24.88 -14.96
N PHE A 175 -7.05 -24.14 -14.40
CA PHE A 175 -7.68 -24.49 -13.13
C PHE A 175 -8.32 -25.90 -13.15
N LYS A 176 -8.90 -26.30 -14.27
CA LYS A 176 -9.56 -27.61 -14.41
C LYS A 176 -8.58 -28.78 -14.57
N ASN A 177 -7.41 -28.54 -15.17
CA ASN A 177 -6.57 -29.62 -15.69
C ASN A 177 -5.16 -29.68 -15.10
N ASP A 178 -4.58 -28.58 -14.66
CA ASP A 178 -3.19 -28.53 -14.24
C ASP A 178 -3.00 -29.11 -12.83
N PRO A 179 -1.98 -29.93 -12.58
CA PRO A 179 -1.67 -30.46 -11.24
C PRO A 179 -1.41 -29.36 -10.20
N LEU A 180 -0.76 -28.25 -10.58
CA LEU A 180 -0.53 -27.12 -9.67
C LEU A 180 -1.87 -26.48 -9.27
N ALA A 181 -2.81 -26.34 -10.21
CA ALA A 181 -4.13 -25.77 -9.94
C ALA A 181 -4.92 -26.58 -8.90
N LYS A 182 -4.71 -27.89 -8.81
CA LYS A 182 -5.36 -28.74 -7.80
C LYS A 182 -4.92 -28.42 -6.37
N THR A 183 -3.78 -27.77 -6.19
CA THR A 183 -3.32 -27.29 -4.87
C THR A 183 -3.95 -25.98 -4.46
N VAL A 184 -4.53 -25.22 -5.40
CA VAL A 184 -5.10 -23.90 -5.16
C VAL A 184 -6.42 -24.02 -4.40
N LYS A 185 -6.47 -23.48 -3.19
CA LYS A 185 -7.66 -23.39 -2.33
C LYS A 185 -8.28 -22.01 -2.35
N TYR A 186 -7.48 -20.98 -2.66
CA TYR A 186 -7.89 -19.59 -2.63
C TYR A 186 -7.48 -18.89 -3.91
N PHE A 187 -8.40 -18.12 -4.48
CA PHE A 187 -8.15 -17.22 -5.58
C PHE A 187 -8.48 -15.80 -5.14
N VAL A 188 -7.46 -14.97 -4.94
CA VAL A 188 -7.60 -13.62 -4.42
C VAL A 188 -7.59 -12.63 -5.57
N LEU A 189 -8.71 -11.94 -5.77
CA LEU A 189 -8.86 -10.82 -6.70
C LEU A 189 -8.65 -9.50 -5.95
N ASN A 190 -7.53 -8.85 -6.23
CA ASN A 190 -7.01 -7.73 -5.45
C ASN A 190 -7.47 -6.35 -5.95
N GLY A 191 -8.73 -6.22 -6.30
CA GLY A 191 -9.36 -4.98 -6.75
C GLY A 191 -9.43 -4.80 -8.27
N ASP A 192 -10.25 -3.87 -8.70
CA ASP A 192 -10.57 -3.61 -10.10
C ASP A 192 -11.03 -4.88 -10.85
N GLY A 193 -11.99 -5.59 -10.27
CA GLY A 193 -12.59 -6.77 -10.89
C GLY A 193 -13.34 -6.42 -12.16
N VAL A 194 -14.01 -5.28 -12.18
CA VAL A 194 -14.66 -4.71 -13.36
C VAL A 194 -13.99 -3.40 -13.77
N ASP A 195 -14.20 -2.98 -15.03
CA ASP A 195 -13.70 -1.69 -15.52
C ASP A 195 -14.48 -0.51 -14.91
N GLY A 196 -15.69 -0.76 -14.45
CA GLY A 196 -16.59 0.25 -13.95
C GLY A 196 -17.26 1.05 -15.06
N VAL A 197 -18.08 2.02 -14.67
CA VAL A 197 -18.79 2.91 -15.58
C VAL A 197 -18.72 4.33 -15.04
N GLY A 198 -18.32 5.30 -15.88
CA GLY A 198 -18.22 6.71 -15.47
C GLY A 198 -16.98 7.00 -14.59
N ILE A 199 -15.95 6.19 -14.64
CA ILE A 199 -14.72 6.37 -13.87
C ILE A 199 -13.89 7.54 -14.43
N TYR A 200 -13.89 7.71 -15.74
CA TYR A 200 -13.25 8.83 -16.43
C TYR A 200 -14.08 9.30 -17.64
N PRO A 201 -13.90 10.56 -18.08
CA PRO A 201 -14.65 11.08 -19.22
C PRO A 201 -14.44 10.27 -20.50
N GLY A 202 -15.53 9.87 -21.16
CA GLY A 202 -15.48 9.13 -22.43
C GLY A 202 -15.23 7.63 -22.29
N GLN A 203 -15.22 7.09 -21.07
CA GLN A 203 -15.00 5.66 -20.83
C GLN A 203 -15.97 4.75 -21.59
N GLU A 204 -17.19 5.19 -21.82
CA GLU A 204 -18.23 4.42 -22.53
C GLU A 204 -17.78 3.92 -23.91
N LYS A 205 -16.85 4.64 -24.56
CA LYS A 205 -16.25 4.27 -25.85
C LYS A 205 -15.28 3.08 -25.73
N HIS A 206 -14.80 2.84 -24.52
CA HIS A 206 -13.81 1.79 -24.21
C HIS A 206 -14.44 0.56 -23.56
N LEU A 207 -15.76 0.54 -23.37
CA LEU A 207 -16.49 -0.56 -22.75
C LEU A 207 -17.15 -1.47 -23.77
N THR A 208 -17.12 -2.79 -23.52
CA THR A 208 -17.99 -3.78 -24.17
C THR A 208 -19.30 -3.95 -23.42
N ILE A 209 -19.27 -3.74 -22.09
CA ILE A 209 -20.44 -3.79 -21.22
C ILE A 209 -20.57 -2.43 -20.55
N THR A 210 -21.61 -1.67 -20.92
CA THR A 210 -21.82 -0.29 -20.50
C THR A 210 -22.70 -0.15 -19.26
N ASP A 211 -23.27 -1.24 -18.78
CA ASP A 211 -24.07 -1.30 -17.55
C ASP A 211 -23.24 -1.93 -16.42
N LEU A 212 -23.18 -1.24 -15.28
CA LEU A 212 -22.33 -1.64 -14.16
C LEU A 212 -22.79 -2.97 -13.53
N PHE A 213 -24.09 -3.16 -13.34
CA PHE A 213 -24.62 -4.40 -12.79
C PHE A 213 -24.34 -5.58 -13.71
N ASN A 214 -24.48 -5.37 -15.03
CA ASN A 214 -24.15 -6.41 -16.01
C ASN A 214 -22.64 -6.76 -16.00
N GLN A 215 -21.74 -5.77 -15.76
CA GLN A 215 -20.33 -6.08 -15.58
C GLN A 215 -20.12 -7.07 -14.42
N TYR A 216 -20.74 -6.81 -13.26
CA TYR A 216 -20.61 -7.67 -12.08
C TYR A 216 -21.31 -9.04 -12.27
N SER A 217 -22.51 -9.08 -12.82
CA SER A 217 -23.24 -10.34 -13.06
C SER A 217 -22.49 -11.25 -14.03
N GLU A 218 -21.95 -10.71 -15.10
CA GLU A 218 -21.14 -11.49 -16.06
C GLU A 218 -19.80 -11.93 -15.47
N LEU A 219 -19.14 -11.11 -14.65
CA LEU A 219 -17.95 -11.51 -13.91
C LEU A 219 -18.27 -12.67 -12.96
N ALA A 220 -19.40 -12.60 -12.23
CA ALA A 220 -19.85 -13.68 -11.36
C ALA A 220 -19.99 -15.00 -12.14
N ARG A 221 -20.64 -14.94 -13.31
CA ARG A 221 -20.80 -16.10 -14.19
C ARG A 221 -19.46 -16.68 -14.65
N MET A 222 -18.49 -15.83 -14.96
CA MET A 222 -17.14 -16.27 -15.34
C MET A 222 -16.39 -16.93 -14.18
N LEU A 223 -16.56 -16.42 -12.96
CA LEU A 223 -15.93 -16.99 -11.76
C LEU A 223 -16.55 -18.34 -11.37
N GLU A 224 -17.82 -18.63 -11.72
CA GLU A 224 -18.44 -19.94 -11.51
C GLU A 224 -17.77 -21.06 -12.30
N GLU A 225 -17.02 -20.74 -13.34
CA GLU A 225 -16.26 -21.73 -14.10
C GLU A 225 -14.99 -22.21 -13.36
N ILE A 226 -14.57 -21.50 -12.32
CA ILE A 226 -13.50 -21.93 -11.42
C ILE A 226 -13.99 -23.12 -10.59
N PRO A 227 -13.17 -24.18 -10.38
CA PRO A 227 -13.59 -25.35 -9.63
C PRO A 227 -14.09 -25.05 -8.22
N ASP A 228 -15.09 -25.79 -7.75
CA ASP A 228 -15.78 -25.57 -6.47
C ASP A 228 -14.87 -25.69 -5.23
N TRP A 229 -13.71 -26.34 -5.34
CA TRP A 229 -12.75 -26.41 -4.23
C TRP A 229 -11.94 -25.12 -4.01
N VAL A 230 -12.06 -24.14 -4.92
CA VAL A 230 -11.38 -22.86 -4.84
C VAL A 230 -12.33 -21.82 -4.25
N GLU A 231 -11.98 -21.25 -3.12
CA GLU A 231 -12.68 -20.10 -2.56
C GLU A 231 -12.12 -18.82 -3.16
N VAL A 232 -13.00 -17.95 -3.66
CA VAL A 232 -12.63 -16.65 -4.20
C VAL A 232 -12.71 -15.60 -3.09
N VAL A 233 -11.66 -14.79 -2.95
CA VAL A 233 -11.65 -13.60 -2.08
C VAL A 233 -11.56 -12.38 -2.98
N MET A 234 -12.50 -11.44 -2.84
CA MET A 234 -12.59 -10.29 -3.71
C MET A 234 -12.56 -8.98 -2.92
N LEU A 235 -11.59 -8.13 -3.24
CA LEU A 235 -11.47 -6.76 -2.73
C LEU A 235 -11.94 -5.78 -3.81
N PRO A 236 -12.42 -4.58 -3.44
CA PRO A 236 -12.61 -3.51 -4.40
C PRO A 236 -11.31 -2.79 -4.73
N GLY A 237 -11.27 -2.16 -5.89
CA GLY A 237 -10.26 -1.19 -6.31
C GLY A 237 -10.91 0.17 -6.65
N ASN A 238 -10.16 1.05 -7.29
CA ASN A 238 -10.66 2.40 -7.61
C ASN A 238 -11.64 2.43 -8.80
N HIS A 239 -11.74 1.37 -9.58
CA HIS A 239 -12.75 1.23 -10.64
C HIS A 239 -14.04 0.54 -10.15
N ASP A 240 -14.01 -0.12 -9.01
CA ASP A 240 -15.15 -0.84 -8.48
C ASP A 240 -16.24 0.08 -7.90
N ALA A 241 -17.45 -0.48 -7.74
CA ALA A 241 -18.65 0.23 -7.28
C ALA A 241 -18.65 0.46 -5.76
N VAL A 242 -17.65 1.18 -5.28
CA VAL A 242 -17.51 1.63 -3.88
C VAL A 242 -17.05 3.08 -3.85
N ARG A 243 -17.10 3.70 -2.69
CA ARG A 243 -16.49 5.04 -2.51
C ARG A 243 -15.03 5.02 -2.93
N PRO A 244 -14.52 6.07 -3.61
CA PRO A 244 -13.10 6.12 -4.00
C PRO A 244 -12.15 6.33 -2.82
N ALA A 245 -12.63 6.91 -1.72
CA ALA A 245 -11.82 7.20 -0.54
C ALA A 245 -11.48 5.91 0.23
N GLU A 246 -10.19 5.73 0.52
CA GLU A 246 -9.67 4.61 1.29
C GLU A 246 -9.66 4.90 2.81
N PRO A 247 -9.93 3.90 3.65
CA PRO A 247 -10.23 2.51 3.31
C PRO A 247 -11.59 2.37 2.63
N GLN A 248 -11.67 1.46 1.67
CA GLN A 248 -12.90 1.15 0.95
C GLN A 248 -13.64 0.00 1.62
N PRO A 249 -14.98 0.09 1.78
CA PRO A 249 -15.78 -1.03 2.26
C PRO A 249 -15.82 -2.16 1.21
N ALA A 250 -16.24 -3.34 1.62
CA ALA A 250 -16.58 -4.40 0.67
C ALA A 250 -17.68 -3.95 -0.31
N LEU A 251 -17.74 -4.58 -1.48
CA LEU A 251 -18.80 -4.36 -2.46
C LEU A 251 -20.19 -4.51 -1.81
N ASP A 252 -21.14 -3.73 -2.28
CA ASP A 252 -22.50 -3.74 -1.76
C ASP A 252 -23.13 -5.14 -1.84
N PRO A 253 -23.95 -5.54 -0.84
CA PRO A 253 -24.67 -6.81 -0.86
C PRO A 253 -25.49 -7.08 -2.13
N GLU A 254 -26.00 -6.04 -2.79
CA GLU A 254 -26.72 -6.20 -4.06
C GLU A 254 -25.81 -6.76 -5.16
N VAL A 255 -24.54 -6.36 -5.19
CA VAL A 255 -23.54 -6.87 -6.14
C VAL A 255 -23.16 -8.30 -5.79
N GLN A 256 -23.12 -8.64 -4.49
CA GLN A 256 -22.68 -9.95 -4.02
C GLN A 256 -23.66 -11.09 -4.35
N GLN A 257 -24.93 -10.77 -4.62
CA GLN A 257 -26.00 -11.77 -4.75
C GLN A 257 -25.75 -12.83 -5.84
N ASP A 258 -25.08 -12.44 -6.92
CA ASP A 258 -24.82 -13.32 -8.07
C ASP A 258 -23.58 -14.20 -7.87
N TYR A 259 -22.83 -14.01 -6.80
CA TYR A 259 -21.58 -14.72 -6.57
C TYR A 259 -21.77 -15.90 -5.62
N SER A 260 -21.30 -17.06 -6.04
CA SER A 260 -21.15 -18.25 -5.21
C SER A 260 -19.68 -18.40 -4.80
N ASN A 261 -19.45 -19.05 -3.66
CA ASN A 261 -18.10 -19.39 -3.18
C ASN A 261 -17.11 -18.21 -3.17
N THR A 262 -17.62 -17.01 -2.92
CA THR A 262 -16.85 -15.75 -2.92
C THR A 262 -17.04 -15.03 -1.59
N THR A 263 -15.92 -14.69 -0.96
CA THR A 263 -15.88 -13.85 0.23
C THR A 263 -15.48 -12.43 -0.18
N PHE A 264 -16.35 -11.47 0.09
CA PHE A 264 -16.09 -10.06 -0.20
C PHE A 264 -15.51 -9.36 1.01
N VAL A 265 -14.40 -8.66 0.81
CA VAL A 265 -13.70 -7.93 1.86
C VAL A 265 -13.44 -6.48 1.42
N GLY A 266 -13.11 -5.61 2.37
CA GLY A 266 -12.74 -4.22 2.07
C GLY A 266 -11.32 -4.09 1.54
N ASN A 267 -10.95 -2.90 1.16
CA ASN A 267 -9.60 -2.53 0.71
C ASN A 267 -9.02 -1.42 1.62
N PRO A 268 -7.92 -1.64 2.32
CA PRO A 268 -7.17 -2.90 2.42
C PRO A 268 -7.87 -3.95 3.30
N CYS A 269 -7.40 -5.18 3.23
CA CYS A 269 -7.82 -6.24 4.13
C CYS A 269 -6.62 -7.07 4.61
N ASP A 270 -6.60 -7.30 5.92
CA ASP A 270 -5.63 -8.17 6.58
C ASP A 270 -6.39 -9.45 7.00
N PHE A 271 -6.04 -10.57 6.42
CA PHE A 271 -6.73 -11.84 6.65
C PHE A 271 -5.75 -13.01 6.72
N SER A 272 -6.22 -14.14 7.18
CA SER A 272 -5.42 -15.36 7.31
C SER A 272 -5.92 -16.45 6.38
N LEU A 273 -5.00 -17.10 5.68
CA LEU A 273 -5.23 -18.29 4.86
C LEU A 273 -4.40 -19.42 5.44
N HIS A 274 -5.03 -20.44 6.03
CA HIS A 274 -4.34 -21.55 6.70
C HIS A 274 -3.24 -21.13 7.68
N GLY A 275 -3.50 -20.07 8.45
CA GLY A 275 -2.53 -19.53 9.42
C GLY A 275 -1.49 -18.58 8.82
N VAL A 276 -1.44 -18.42 7.50
CA VAL A 276 -0.59 -17.46 6.81
C VAL A 276 -1.28 -16.10 6.76
N ARG A 277 -0.61 -15.06 7.25
CA ARG A 277 -1.16 -13.70 7.27
C ARG A 277 -0.93 -12.99 5.95
N VAL A 278 -2.03 -12.60 5.33
CA VAL A 278 -2.04 -11.89 4.05
C VAL A 278 -2.57 -10.47 4.25
N LEU A 279 -1.78 -9.48 3.86
CA LEU A 279 -2.23 -8.10 3.72
C LEU A 279 -2.46 -7.82 2.24
N SER A 280 -3.72 -7.68 1.86
CA SER A 280 -4.14 -7.31 0.50
C SER A 280 -4.52 -5.84 0.45
N TYR A 281 -3.86 -5.10 -0.43
CA TYR A 281 -4.13 -3.69 -0.72
C TYR A 281 -4.20 -3.51 -2.23
N HIS A 282 -5.25 -2.86 -2.75
CA HIS A 282 -5.35 -2.66 -4.20
C HIS A 282 -4.13 -1.93 -4.76
N GLY A 283 -3.67 -0.85 -4.11
CA GLY A 283 -2.42 -0.20 -4.47
C GLY A 283 -2.56 1.19 -5.09
N LYS A 284 -3.70 1.86 -4.96
CA LYS A 284 -3.92 3.21 -5.52
C LYS A 284 -2.83 4.20 -5.10
N SER A 285 -2.34 4.11 -3.87
CA SER A 285 -1.32 5.03 -3.34
C SER A 285 0.07 4.86 -3.98
N ILE A 286 0.30 3.81 -4.77
CA ILE A 286 1.53 3.69 -5.57
C ILE A 286 1.74 4.96 -6.42
N ASP A 287 0.65 5.56 -6.91
CA ASP A 287 0.69 6.84 -7.62
C ASP A 287 1.34 7.96 -6.80
N ASP A 288 1.05 8.01 -5.49
CA ASP A 288 1.63 9.00 -4.57
C ASP A 288 3.10 8.72 -4.29
N PHE A 289 3.47 7.45 -4.11
CA PHE A 289 4.85 7.04 -3.91
C PHE A 289 5.72 7.34 -5.12
N VAL A 290 5.23 7.07 -6.33
CA VAL A 290 5.92 7.41 -7.59
C VAL A 290 6.09 8.94 -7.73
N ALA A 291 5.07 9.71 -7.39
CA ALA A 291 5.12 11.17 -7.48
C ALA A 291 6.09 11.82 -6.49
N THR A 292 6.40 11.16 -5.37
CA THR A 292 7.14 11.76 -4.26
C THR A 292 8.54 11.19 -4.08
N LEU A 293 8.70 9.86 -4.15
CA LEU A 293 9.98 9.20 -3.87
C LEU A 293 10.80 9.00 -5.14
N ARG A 294 12.07 9.37 -5.09
CA ARG A 294 12.97 9.32 -6.26
C ARG A 294 13.29 7.91 -6.72
N SER A 295 13.34 6.95 -5.79
CA SER A 295 13.63 5.55 -6.08
C SER A 295 12.45 4.76 -6.62
N VAL A 296 11.23 5.32 -6.56
CA VAL A 296 9.99 4.64 -6.93
C VAL A 296 9.55 5.03 -8.33
N SER A 297 9.22 4.03 -9.14
CA SER A 297 8.70 4.23 -10.49
C SER A 297 7.60 3.21 -10.80
N TYR A 298 6.79 3.49 -11.81
CA TYR A 298 5.74 2.56 -12.25
C TYR A 298 6.28 1.23 -12.79
N SER A 299 7.52 1.22 -13.30
CA SER A 299 8.19 0.02 -13.81
C SER A 299 8.73 -0.90 -12.68
N LYS A 300 8.81 -0.38 -11.46
CA LYS A 300 9.30 -1.09 -10.26
C LYS A 300 8.33 -0.93 -9.10
N PRO A 301 7.11 -1.48 -9.19
CA PRO A 301 6.09 -1.34 -8.15
C PRO A 301 6.52 -1.91 -6.79
N GLU A 302 7.45 -2.87 -6.78
CA GLU A 302 8.03 -3.43 -5.56
C GLU A 302 8.72 -2.38 -4.69
N MET A 303 9.23 -1.30 -5.29
CA MET A 303 9.85 -0.22 -4.53
C MET A 303 8.81 0.57 -3.72
N ALA A 304 7.61 0.78 -4.28
CA ALA A 304 6.50 1.35 -3.52
C ALA A 304 6.03 0.42 -2.40
N MET A 305 5.94 -0.88 -2.66
CA MET A 305 5.56 -1.87 -1.65
C MET A 305 6.55 -1.91 -0.48
N ARG A 306 7.85 -1.88 -0.76
CA ARG A 306 8.90 -1.74 0.28
C ARG A 306 8.74 -0.48 1.08
N ALA A 307 8.50 0.65 0.41
CA ALA A 307 8.31 1.95 1.04
C ALA A 307 7.09 1.97 1.97
N MET A 308 6.00 1.29 1.62
CA MET A 308 4.82 1.11 2.48
C MET A 308 5.15 0.31 3.74
N LEU A 309 5.82 -0.82 3.60
CA LEU A 309 6.25 -1.66 4.73
C LEU A 309 7.20 -0.91 5.67
N GLU A 310 8.16 -0.17 5.12
CA GLU A 310 9.13 0.61 5.88
C GLU A 310 8.51 1.77 6.65
N ARG A 311 7.43 2.35 6.12
CA ARG A 311 6.65 3.41 6.77
C ARG A 311 5.54 2.88 7.67
N ARG A 312 5.27 1.57 7.63
CA ARG A 312 4.16 0.92 8.33
C ARG A 312 2.82 1.59 8.00
N HIS A 313 2.70 2.07 6.75
CA HIS A 313 1.50 2.76 6.27
C HIS A 313 1.29 2.59 4.77
N LEU A 314 0.06 2.25 4.38
CA LEU A 314 -0.29 1.95 2.99
C LEU A 314 -0.51 3.21 2.13
N ALA A 315 -0.99 4.31 2.72
CA ALA A 315 -1.29 5.54 2.00
C ALA A 315 -1.19 6.76 2.93
N PRO A 316 0.02 7.23 3.26
CA PRO A 316 0.20 8.26 4.28
C PRO A 316 -0.30 9.65 3.87
N SER A 317 -0.16 10.03 2.59
CA SER A 317 -0.31 11.42 2.17
C SER A 317 -1.78 11.84 2.01
N TRP A 318 -2.23 12.76 2.87
CA TRP A 318 -3.53 13.41 2.72
C TRP A 318 -3.50 14.45 1.58
N GLY A 319 -4.56 14.47 0.77
CA GLY A 319 -4.65 15.41 -0.34
C GLY A 319 -3.74 15.09 -1.53
N GLY A 320 -3.17 13.90 -1.57
CA GLY A 320 -2.44 13.37 -2.72
C GLY A 320 -3.36 12.83 -3.82
N LYS A 321 -2.85 11.91 -4.61
CA LYS A 321 -3.60 11.26 -5.71
C LYS A 321 -4.60 10.21 -5.23
N THR A 322 -4.45 9.73 -4.00
CA THR A 322 -5.32 8.74 -3.37
C THR A 322 -6.28 9.45 -2.44
N PRO A 323 -7.60 9.45 -2.71
CA PRO A 323 -8.57 9.96 -1.75
C PRO A 323 -8.55 9.14 -0.46
N LEU A 324 -8.54 9.80 0.69
CA LEU A 324 -8.55 9.15 2.00
C LEU A 324 -9.82 9.51 2.77
N SER A 325 -10.39 8.54 3.44
CA SER A 325 -11.48 8.74 4.39
C SER A 325 -10.91 8.88 5.80
N PRO A 326 -11.22 9.96 6.52
CA PRO A 326 -10.65 10.20 7.85
C PRO A 326 -11.41 9.38 8.90
N GLU A 327 -11.14 8.08 8.95
CA GLU A 327 -11.70 7.20 9.98
C GLU A 327 -11.09 7.54 11.35
N PRO A 328 -11.85 7.41 12.46
CA PRO A 328 -11.35 7.72 13.80
C PRO A 328 -10.11 6.90 14.19
N GLU A 329 -10.04 5.66 13.75
CA GLU A 329 -8.87 4.80 13.83
C GLU A 329 -8.27 4.64 12.42
N ASP A 330 -6.98 4.96 12.27
CA ASP A 330 -6.30 4.84 10.98
C ASP A 330 -6.00 3.38 10.64
N SER A 331 -6.88 2.78 9.88
CA SER A 331 -6.78 1.38 9.44
C SER A 331 -5.82 1.16 8.25
N LEU A 332 -5.22 2.23 7.72
CA LEU A 332 -4.17 2.12 6.70
C LEU A 332 -2.77 1.96 7.29
N VAL A 333 -2.65 2.07 8.61
CA VAL A 333 -1.45 1.65 9.35
C VAL A 333 -1.30 0.14 9.22
N ILE A 334 -0.07 -0.34 9.07
CA ILE A 334 0.28 -1.77 9.07
C ILE A 334 0.70 -2.16 10.52
N PRO A 335 -0.23 -2.65 11.36
CA PRO A 335 0.07 -2.89 12.77
C PRO A 335 0.93 -4.13 13.00
N VAL A 336 0.80 -5.11 12.13
CA VAL A 336 1.56 -6.37 12.16
C VAL A 336 2.15 -6.60 10.77
N VAL A 337 3.42 -6.97 10.72
CA VAL A 337 4.09 -7.30 9.46
C VAL A 337 3.46 -8.55 8.86
N PRO A 338 2.97 -8.52 7.61
CA PRO A 338 2.34 -9.68 6.99
C PRO A 338 3.36 -10.73 6.53
N ASP A 339 2.91 -11.97 6.36
CA ASP A 339 3.67 -13.02 5.71
C ASP A 339 3.71 -12.80 4.18
N ILE A 340 2.57 -12.42 3.63
CA ILE A 340 2.39 -12.07 2.21
C ILE A 340 1.78 -10.67 2.11
N PHE A 341 2.41 -9.80 1.34
CA PHE A 341 1.89 -8.46 1.01
C PHE A 341 1.55 -8.40 -0.47
N VAL A 342 0.29 -8.08 -0.79
CA VAL A 342 -0.26 -8.08 -2.15
C VAL A 342 -0.69 -6.69 -2.56
N THR A 343 -0.29 -6.27 -3.77
CA THR A 343 -0.78 -5.03 -4.41
C THR A 343 -1.13 -5.28 -5.88
N GLY A 344 -1.84 -4.34 -6.48
CA GLY A 344 -2.20 -4.25 -7.89
C GLY A 344 -2.14 -2.80 -8.39
N HIS A 345 -3.14 -2.36 -9.11
CA HIS A 345 -3.39 -1.00 -9.60
C HIS A 345 -2.53 -0.56 -10.79
N VAL A 346 -1.24 -0.82 -10.77
CA VAL A 346 -0.34 -0.34 -11.83
C VAL A 346 -0.01 -1.40 -12.90
N HIS A 347 -0.76 -2.49 -12.94
CA HIS A 347 -0.76 -3.51 -13.99
C HIS A 347 0.59 -4.19 -14.25
N GLY A 348 1.53 -4.08 -13.31
CA GLY A 348 2.82 -4.77 -13.35
C GLY A 348 2.76 -6.14 -12.70
N HIS A 349 3.89 -6.84 -12.69
CA HIS A 349 4.04 -8.11 -12.00
C HIS A 349 5.40 -8.17 -11.30
N PHE A 350 5.38 -8.58 -10.05
CA PHE A 350 6.57 -8.82 -9.25
C PHE A 350 6.28 -9.86 -8.17
N VAL A 351 7.24 -10.74 -7.94
CA VAL A 351 7.27 -11.63 -6.78
C VAL A 351 8.66 -11.59 -6.17
N GLY A 352 8.76 -11.34 -4.88
CA GLY A 352 10.05 -11.31 -4.20
C GLY A 352 9.90 -11.08 -2.71
N ASP A 353 10.98 -11.24 -1.98
CA ASP A 353 11.04 -11.08 -0.53
C ASP A 353 11.59 -9.71 -0.13
N HIS A 354 11.01 -9.12 0.89
CA HIS A 354 11.56 -7.95 1.56
C HIS A 354 11.53 -8.15 3.07
N LYS A 355 12.70 -8.31 3.65
CA LYS A 355 12.87 -8.54 5.11
C LYS A 355 11.97 -9.65 5.66
N GLY A 356 11.81 -10.73 4.90
CA GLY A 356 11.02 -11.89 5.30
C GLY A 356 9.54 -11.84 4.93
N THR A 357 9.02 -10.75 4.38
CA THR A 357 7.68 -10.67 3.80
C THR A 357 7.74 -11.00 2.32
N LEU A 358 6.94 -11.96 1.86
CA LEU A 358 6.75 -12.21 0.44
C LEU A 358 5.87 -11.11 -0.15
N MET A 359 6.38 -10.37 -1.13
CA MET A 359 5.63 -9.36 -1.86
C MET A 359 5.14 -9.93 -3.19
N VAL A 360 3.88 -9.72 -3.49
CA VAL A 360 3.23 -10.10 -4.76
C VAL A 360 2.55 -8.88 -5.35
N HIS A 361 3.01 -8.45 -6.51
CA HIS A 361 2.32 -7.46 -7.33
C HIS A 361 1.61 -8.19 -8.46
N SER A 362 0.29 -8.10 -8.51
CA SER A 362 -0.58 -9.17 -8.99
C SER A 362 -1.03 -9.02 -10.45
N SER A 363 -0.23 -8.39 -11.33
CA SER A 363 -0.54 -8.36 -12.76
C SER A 363 -1.84 -7.62 -13.12
N THR A 364 -2.43 -7.97 -14.22
CA THR A 364 -3.71 -7.46 -14.74
C THR A 364 -4.28 -8.44 -15.74
N TRP A 365 -5.56 -8.27 -16.11
CA TRP A 365 -6.15 -9.01 -17.25
C TRP A 365 -6.60 -8.07 -18.37
N GLN A 366 -6.11 -6.85 -18.32
CA GLN A 366 -6.34 -5.81 -19.32
C GLN A 366 -5.07 -5.61 -20.15
N ASP A 367 -5.21 -5.62 -21.50
CA ASP A 367 -4.14 -5.25 -22.40
C ASP A 367 -3.84 -3.75 -22.31
N GLN A 368 -2.71 -3.34 -22.89
CA GLN A 368 -2.29 -1.94 -22.90
C GLN A 368 -3.40 -1.03 -23.45
N THR A 369 -3.82 -0.06 -22.65
CA THR A 369 -4.77 0.97 -23.07
C THR A 369 -4.07 2.09 -23.85
N ASP A 370 -4.84 2.87 -24.63
CA ASP A 370 -4.30 4.03 -25.34
C ASP A 370 -3.67 5.06 -24.39
N PHE A 371 -4.25 5.24 -23.22
CA PHE A 371 -3.69 6.12 -22.18
C PHE A 371 -2.34 5.61 -21.68
N GLN A 372 -2.20 4.33 -21.40
CA GLN A 372 -0.93 3.72 -20.99
C GLN A 372 0.13 3.83 -22.11
N ARG A 373 -0.30 3.65 -23.36
CA ARG A 373 0.57 3.79 -24.53
C ARG A 373 1.11 5.21 -24.67
N MET A 374 0.26 6.21 -24.47
CA MET A 374 0.70 7.63 -24.49
C MET A 374 1.70 7.95 -23.37
N LEU A 375 1.59 7.29 -22.21
CA LEU A 375 2.52 7.46 -21.10
C LEU A 375 3.79 6.59 -21.24
N GLY A 376 3.90 5.77 -22.27
CA GLY A 376 4.99 4.81 -22.43
C GLY A 376 4.99 3.68 -21.40
N PHE A 377 3.84 3.41 -20.79
CA PHE A 377 3.67 2.38 -19.76
C PHE A 377 3.37 1.02 -20.41
N GLN A 378 4.14 0.01 -20.01
CA GLN A 378 3.98 -1.39 -20.47
C GLN A 378 3.39 -2.24 -19.36
N PRO A 379 2.13 -2.69 -19.45
CA PRO A 379 1.56 -3.65 -18.52
C PRO A 379 2.22 -5.03 -18.66
N LYS A 380 2.12 -5.83 -17.63
CA LYS A 380 2.50 -7.25 -17.61
C LYS A 380 1.26 -8.11 -17.36
N PRO A 381 0.39 -8.28 -18.36
CA PRO A 381 -0.90 -8.94 -18.16
C PRO A 381 -0.79 -10.46 -18.10
N CYS A 382 -1.86 -11.07 -17.62
CA CYS A 382 -2.14 -12.51 -17.67
C CYS A 382 -1.13 -13.38 -16.93
N ILE A 383 -0.59 -12.88 -15.82
CA ILE A 383 0.32 -13.63 -14.95
C ILE A 383 -0.37 -13.89 -13.61
N LEU A 384 -0.62 -15.17 -13.33
CA LEU A 384 -1.19 -15.62 -12.08
C LEU A 384 -0.07 -16.07 -11.14
N SER A 385 0.02 -15.45 -9.96
CA SER A 385 1.01 -15.82 -8.94
C SER A 385 0.42 -16.87 -8.01
N VAL A 386 0.97 -18.08 -8.02
CA VAL A 386 0.54 -19.20 -7.19
C VAL A 386 1.55 -19.44 -6.09
N VAL A 387 1.14 -19.22 -4.84
CA VAL A 387 1.98 -19.31 -3.66
C VAL A 387 1.61 -20.52 -2.83
N ASN A 388 2.57 -21.42 -2.60
CA ASN A 388 2.42 -22.50 -1.64
C ASN A 388 2.45 -21.93 -0.21
N LEU A 389 1.38 -22.12 0.55
CA LEU A 389 1.22 -21.52 1.88
C LEU A 389 2.08 -22.20 2.97
N HIS A 390 2.69 -23.34 2.68
CA HIS A 390 3.62 -24.01 3.58
C HIS A 390 5.07 -23.61 3.31
N THR A 391 5.50 -23.67 2.05
CA THR A 391 6.91 -23.42 1.66
C THR A 391 7.18 -21.99 1.20
N PHE A 392 6.14 -21.23 0.85
CA PHE A 392 6.19 -19.94 0.15
C PHE A 392 6.84 -19.97 -1.23
N ALA A 393 7.09 -21.16 -1.77
CA ALA A 393 7.47 -21.30 -3.17
C ALA A 393 6.36 -20.74 -4.06
N THR A 394 6.74 -19.91 -5.02
CA THR A 394 5.80 -19.20 -5.90
C THR A 394 6.07 -19.54 -7.34
N GLU A 395 5.03 -19.90 -8.07
CA GLU A 395 5.04 -20.03 -9.52
C GLU A 395 4.22 -18.90 -10.15
N SER A 396 4.82 -18.24 -11.13
CA SER A 396 4.17 -17.22 -11.96
C SER A 396 3.71 -17.87 -13.27
N VAL A 397 2.43 -18.21 -13.35
CA VAL A 397 1.84 -18.88 -14.52
C VAL A 397 1.44 -17.82 -15.53
N ASN A 398 2.05 -17.85 -16.71
CA ASN A 398 1.80 -16.88 -17.78
C ASN A 398 0.85 -17.47 -18.81
N PHE A 399 -0.25 -16.77 -19.13
CA PHE A 399 -1.29 -17.19 -20.08
C PHE A 399 -1.29 -16.39 -21.39
N LEU A 400 -0.29 -15.53 -21.62
CA LEU A 400 -0.14 -14.83 -22.90
C LEU A 400 0.17 -15.79 -24.06
#